data_7c4dbd12cc3ec0e575c6d6b253d9cabd
#
_entry.id   7c4dbd12cc3ec0e575c6d6b253d9cabd
#
_cell.length_a   1.000
_cell.length_b   1.000
_cell.length_c   1.000
_cell.angle_alpha   90.00
_cell.angle_beta   90.00
_cell.angle_gamma   90.00
#
_symmetry.space_group_name_H-M   'P 1'
#
loop_
_entity.id
_entity.type
_entity.pdbx_description
1 polymer ?
#
loop_
_entity_poly.entity_id
_entity_poly.type
_entity_poly.pdbx_seq_one_letter_code
_entity_poly.pdbx_strand_id
1 'polypeptide(L)'
;MDQPVMAAGMPDTGATRTPATESRQRMRDGTELLLRTWLPDPRHFPEPTGTVLLVHGLAEHSGRYPHVAAALCALGLRVRAYDHRGHGASGGPRMVVPDADRYLDDLSEIYDAAVRQWHELPIVLGHSMGGLVAARFATARVRPIRALILSSPALALRLSGSMLTLHRVLLALAPRMRVPNPIDARLLSHDAEVARAYRTDPLVQGTISASVLESFMRGMAQAQADAPRLEAPMLMLVAGADRIVDPQGSRTFFDNAPEDLRELRWFDNGYHEIFNEAEPLRGEVLDALAEWLRRHLESPAKP
;
A
#
# COMPACT_ATOMS: atom_id res chain seq x y z
N MET A 1 10.50 37.18 -26.01
CA MET A 1 9.88 37.44 -24.70
C MET A 1 8.93 36.26 -24.46
N ASP A 2 9.50 35.19 -23.89
CA ASP A 2 8.73 34.00 -23.55
C ASP A 2 8.07 34.19 -22.20
N GLN A 3 6.76 34.11 -22.16
CA GLN A 3 6.00 34.08 -20.91
C GLN A 3 6.09 32.64 -20.33
N PRO A 4 6.34 32.50 -19.02
CA PRO A 4 6.31 31.18 -18.39
C PRO A 4 4.86 30.66 -18.35
N VAL A 5 4.66 29.45 -18.86
CA VAL A 5 3.43 28.68 -18.69
C VAL A 5 3.23 28.42 -17.20
N MET A 6 2.24 29.07 -16.62
CA MET A 6 1.81 28.83 -15.24
C MET A 6 1.30 27.38 -15.16
N ALA A 7 1.98 26.58 -14.33
CA ALA A 7 1.47 25.28 -13.92
C ALA A 7 0.11 25.48 -13.25
N ALA A 8 -0.92 24.87 -13.81
CA ALA A 8 -2.25 24.87 -13.21
C ALA A 8 -2.16 24.06 -11.91
N GLY A 9 -2.09 24.77 -10.77
CA GLY A 9 -2.25 24.18 -9.45
C GLY A 9 -3.59 23.44 -9.39
N MET A 10 -3.61 22.32 -8.67
CA MET A 10 -4.87 21.61 -8.41
C MET A 10 -5.87 22.60 -7.80
N PRO A 11 -7.13 22.63 -8.28
CA PRO A 11 -8.14 23.46 -7.65
C PRO A 11 -8.27 23.06 -6.19
N ASP A 12 -8.32 24.06 -5.30
CA ASP A 12 -8.71 23.89 -3.91
C ASP A 12 -10.14 23.33 -3.91
N THR A 13 -10.21 22.01 -4.01
CA THR A 13 -11.47 21.30 -3.99
C THR A 13 -11.92 21.27 -2.54
N GLY A 14 -12.82 22.19 -2.19
CA GLY A 14 -13.80 21.99 -1.12
C GLY A 14 -14.67 20.76 -1.44
N ALA A 15 -14.05 19.69 -1.91
CA ALA A 15 -14.67 18.44 -2.26
C ALA A 15 -15.21 17.82 -0.98
N THR A 16 -16.53 17.89 -0.84
CA THR A 16 -17.26 17.06 0.12
C THR A 16 -16.74 15.63 -0.02
N ARG A 17 -16.01 15.18 1.00
CA ARG A 17 -15.45 13.82 1.06
C ARG A 17 -16.61 12.85 0.84
N THR A 18 -16.67 12.20 -0.32
CA THR A 18 -17.61 11.11 -0.51
C THR A 18 -17.26 10.04 0.52
N PRO A 19 -18.15 9.71 1.47
CA PRO A 19 -17.85 8.70 2.46
C PRO A 19 -17.65 7.34 1.77
N ALA A 20 -16.78 6.51 2.31
CA ALA A 20 -16.63 5.15 1.82
C ALA A 20 -17.92 4.36 2.04
N THR A 21 -18.30 3.55 1.07
CA THR A 21 -19.26 2.47 1.29
C THR A 21 -18.52 1.29 1.91
N GLU A 22 -18.96 0.85 3.09
CA GLU A 22 -18.41 -0.33 3.75
C GLU A 22 -19.20 -1.58 3.37
N SER A 23 -18.49 -2.69 3.18
CA SER A 23 -19.06 -4.01 2.94
C SER A 23 -18.13 -5.08 3.52
N ARG A 24 -18.59 -6.33 3.56
CA ARG A 24 -17.75 -7.46 3.98
C ARG A 24 -17.68 -8.50 2.87
N GLN A 25 -16.48 -9.06 2.68
CA GLN A 25 -16.27 -10.18 1.77
C GLN A 25 -15.81 -11.38 2.59
N ARG A 26 -16.49 -12.50 2.40
CA ARG A 26 -16.09 -13.78 3.00
C ARG A 26 -15.09 -14.45 2.08
N MET A 27 -13.90 -14.73 2.62
CA MET A 27 -12.83 -15.46 1.94
C MET A 27 -13.15 -16.96 1.88
N ARG A 28 -12.47 -17.70 1.02
CA ARG A 28 -12.66 -19.17 0.86
C ARG A 28 -12.45 -19.94 2.15
N ASP A 29 -11.56 -19.46 3.03
CA ASP A 29 -11.32 -20.07 4.34
C ASP A 29 -12.34 -19.66 5.42
N GLY A 30 -13.36 -18.89 5.06
CA GLY A 30 -14.42 -18.41 5.92
C GLY A 30 -14.10 -17.11 6.67
N THR A 31 -12.87 -16.58 6.57
CA THR A 31 -12.53 -15.28 7.18
C THR A 31 -13.29 -14.15 6.48
N GLU A 32 -13.86 -13.22 7.26
CA GLU A 32 -14.51 -12.05 6.70
C GLU A 32 -13.58 -10.84 6.72
N LEU A 33 -13.37 -10.21 5.57
CA LEU A 33 -12.60 -8.98 5.43
C LEU A 33 -13.53 -7.79 5.24
N LEU A 34 -13.23 -6.68 5.92
CA LEU A 34 -13.91 -5.41 5.72
C LEU A 34 -13.37 -4.75 4.47
N LEU A 35 -14.26 -4.30 3.59
CA LEU A 35 -13.94 -3.54 2.38
C LEU A 35 -14.48 -2.12 2.52
N ARG A 36 -13.71 -1.14 2.02
CA ARG A 36 -14.13 0.24 1.81
C ARG A 36 -14.04 0.59 0.34
N THR A 37 -15.10 1.15 -0.20
CA THR A 37 -15.15 1.57 -1.61
C THR A 37 -15.49 3.05 -1.70
N TRP A 38 -14.68 3.81 -2.41
CA TRP A 38 -14.91 5.21 -2.77
C TRP A 38 -15.12 5.28 -4.28
N LEU A 39 -16.09 6.09 -4.69
CA LEU A 39 -16.42 6.31 -6.09
C LEU A 39 -16.13 7.75 -6.47
N PRO A 40 -15.66 8.02 -7.68
CA PRO A 40 -15.54 9.38 -8.20
C PRO A 40 -16.92 10.03 -8.29
N ASP A 41 -16.95 11.36 -8.32
CA ASP A 41 -18.19 12.11 -8.47
C ASP A 41 -18.82 11.84 -9.86
N PRO A 42 -20.02 11.24 -9.92
CA PRO A 42 -20.64 10.88 -11.20
C PRO A 42 -21.00 12.09 -12.09
N ARG A 43 -21.03 13.30 -11.51
CA ARG A 43 -21.25 14.54 -12.29
C ARG A 43 -20.04 14.88 -13.15
N HIS A 44 -18.83 14.54 -12.72
CA HIS A 44 -17.59 14.76 -13.45
C HIS A 44 -17.11 13.49 -14.17
N PHE A 45 -17.40 12.33 -13.60
CA PHE A 45 -17.02 11.02 -14.12
C PHE A 45 -18.23 10.09 -14.13
N PRO A 46 -19.14 10.22 -15.13
CA PRO A 46 -20.29 9.32 -15.26
C PRO A 46 -19.87 7.85 -15.33
N GLU A 47 -18.76 7.58 -16.00
CA GLU A 47 -18.06 6.29 -16.00
C GLU A 47 -16.67 6.48 -15.39
N PRO A 48 -16.31 5.71 -14.36
CA PRO A 48 -14.96 5.74 -13.81
C PRO A 48 -13.90 5.35 -14.85
N THR A 49 -12.73 5.98 -14.77
CA THR A 49 -11.60 5.77 -15.70
C THR A 49 -10.78 4.52 -15.37
N GLY A 50 -11.04 3.89 -14.23
CA GLY A 50 -10.36 2.67 -13.78
C GLY A 50 -10.57 2.40 -12.30
N THR A 51 -9.96 1.30 -11.83
CA THR A 51 -10.04 0.84 -10.44
C THR A 51 -8.66 0.80 -9.79
N VAL A 52 -8.56 1.28 -8.55
CA VAL A 52 -7.40 1.09 -7.66
C VAL A 52 -7.78 0.15 -6.53
N LEU A 53 -7.00 -0.92 -6.35
CA LEU A 53 -7.00 -1.73 -5.13
C LEU A 53 -5.91 -1.20 -4.20
N LEU A 54 -6.32 -0.62 -3.06
CA LEU A 54 -5.43 -0.05 -2.07
C LEU A 54 -5.18 -1.06 -0.94
N VAL A 55 -3.90 -1.35 -0.69
CA VAL A 55 -3.41 -2.35 0.25
C VAL A 55 -2.61 -1.65 1.34
N HIS A 56 -3.15 -1.64 2.57
CA HIS A 56 -2.60 -0.89 3.70
C HIS A 56 -1.39 -1.57 4.37
N GLY A 57 -0.72 -0.85 5.25
CA GLY A 57 0.48 -1.28 5.95
C GLY A 57 0.24 -2.19 7.16
N LEU A 58 1.34 -2.56 7.83
CA LEU A 58 1.32 -3.36 9.05
C LEU A 58 0.64 -2.62 10.20
N ALA A 59 -0.15 -3.35 10.97
CA ALA A 59 -0.77 -2.92 12.22
C ALA A 59 -1.82 -1.82 12.11
N GLU A 60 -2.05 -1.28 10.92
CA GLU A 60 -3.05 -0.26 10.62
C GLU A 60 -4.30 -0.84 9.92
N HIS A 61 -5.07 0.01 9.23
CA HIS A 61 -6.28 -0.38 8.52
C HIS A 61 -6.62 0.59 7.37
N SER A 62 -7.46 0.16 6.44
CA SER A 62 -7.85 0.92 5.25
C SER A 62 -8.58 2.24 5.53
N GLY A 63 -9.14 2.40 6.72
CA GLY A 63 -9.80 3.64 7.15
C GLY A 63 -8.86 4.85 7.32
N ARG A 64 -7.53 4.65 7.23
CA ARG A 64 -6.54 5.73 7.31
C ARG A 64 -6.25 6.41 5.95
N TYR A 65 -6.89 5.97 4.86
CA TYR A 65 -6.62 6.41 3.49
C TYR A 65 -7.71 7.25 2.79
N PRO A 66 -8.66 7.91 3.48
CA PRO A 66 -9.73 8.62 2.80
C PRO A 66 -9.22 9.79 1.93
N HIS A 67 -8.12 10.45 2.31
CA HIS A 67 -7.51 11.55 1.55
C HIS A 67 -6.80 11.02 0.27
N VAL A 68 -6.12 9.87 0.35
CA VAL A 68 -5.55 9.21 -0.84
C VAL A 68 -6.65 8.76 -1.78
N ALA A 69 -7.73 8.15 -1.24
CA ALA A 69 -8.88 7.78 -2.03
C ALA A 69 -9.55 8.99 -2.69
N ALA A 70 -9.66 10.13 -1.97
CA ALA A 70 -10.19 11.37 -2.54
C ALA A 70 -9.34 11.89 -3.70
N ALA A 71 -8.00 11.89 -3.58
CA ALA A 71 -7.09 12.28 -4.64
C ALA A 71 -7.23 11.38 -5.88
N LEU A 72 -7.37 10.07 -5.69
CA LEU A 72 -7.60 9.11 -6.78
C LEU A 72 -8.98 9.27 -7.42
N CYS A 73 -10.03 9.50 -6.62
CA CYS A 73 -11.38 9.78 -7.12
C CYS A 73 -11.44 11.09 -7.92
N ALA A 74 -10.63 12.10 -7.57
CA ALA A 74 -10.51 13.34 -8.36
C ALA A 74 -9.89 13.11 -9.76
N LEU A 75 -9.25 11.97 -9.99
CA LEU A 75 -8.77 11.52 -11.31
C LEU A 75 -9.77 10.59 -12.03
N GLY A 76 -10.97 10.43 -11.49
CA GLY A 76 -12.00 9.55 -12.06
C GLY A 76 -11.84 8.07 -11.67
N LEU A 77 -10.90 7.73 -10.79
CA LEU A 77 -10.67 6.35 -10.37
C LEU A 77 -11.62 5.95 -9.24
N ARG A 78 -12.19 4.75 -9.31
CA ARG A 78 -12.80 4.13 -8.13
C ARG A 78 -11.70 3.50 -7.28
N VAL A 79 -11.86 3.55 -5.96
CA VAL A 79 -10.89 2.99 -5.02
C VAL A 79 -11.57 1.93 -4.17
N ARG A 80 -10.99 0.74 -4.12
CA ARG A 80 -11.35 -0.29 -3.14
C ARG A 80 -10.15 -0.59 -2.26
N ALA A 81 -10.32 -0.42 -0.96
CA ALA A 81 -9.40 -0.87 0.05
C ALA A 81 -10.06 -1.96 0.90
N TYR A 82 -9.24 -2.76 1.58
CA TYR A 82 -9.74 -3.73 2.55
C TYR A 82 -8.83 -3.74 3.78
N ASP A 83 -9.39 -4.11 4.94
CA ASP A 83 -8.58 -4.39 6.11
C ASP A 83 -8.02 -5.81 5.98
N HIS A 84 -6.70 -5.96 6.06
CA HIS A 84 -6.06 -7.29 6.05
C HIS A 84 -6.61 -8.20 7.14
N ARG A 85 -6.56 -9.51 6.93
CA ARG A 85 -6.87 -10.45 8.01
C ARG A 85 -6.08 -10.14 9.28
N GLY A 86 -6.74 -10.20 10.43
CA GLY A 86 -6.13 -9.88 11.71
C GLY A 86 -5.83 -8.39 11.93
N HIS A 87 -6.26 -7.49 11.04
CA HIS A 87 -6.12 -6.04 11.14
C HIS A 87 -7.47 -5.34 11.16
N GLY A 88 -7.48 -4.09 11.60
CA GLY A 88 -8.65 -3.21 11.55
C GLY A 88 -9.92 -3.89 12.04
N ALA A 89 -11.01 -3.81 11.27
CA ALA A 89 -12.30 -4.43 11.55
C ALA A 89 -12.51 -5.78 10.82
N SER A 90 -11.46 -6.31 10.16
CA SER A 90 -11.50 -7.63 9.54
C SER A 90 -11.38 -8.76 10.57
N GLY A 91 -11.85 -9.93 10.17
CA GLY A 91 -11.74 -11.18 10.94
C GLY A 91 -10.33 -11.77 10.93
N GLY A 92 -10.22 -12.94 11.53
CA GLY A 92 -8.95 -13.67 11.67
C GLY A 92 -8.22 -13.37 12.98
N PRO A 93 -7.25 -14.22 13.37
CA PRO A 93 -6.44 -14.02 14.56
C PRO A 93 -5.62 -12.72 14.45
N ARG A 94 -5.67 -11.88 15.49
CA ARG A 94 -4.99 -10.58 15.48
C ARG A 94 -3.48 -10.74 15.36
N MET A 95 -2.90 -10.16 14.29
CA MET A 95 -1.46 -10.15 14.02
C MET A 95 -0.81 -11.54 14.01
N VAL A 96 -1.55 -12.53 13.51
CA VAL A 96 -1.08 -13.90 13.31
C VAL A 96 -1.52 -14.38 11.93
N VAL A 97 -0.58 -14.91 11.15
CA VAL A 97 -0.87 -15.54 9.86
C VAL A 97 -0.50 -17.01 9.88
N PRO A 98 -1.28 -17.88 9.23
CA PRO A 98 -1.00 -19.31 9.19
C PRO A 98 0.21 -19.66 8.32
N ASP A 99 0.43 -18.89 7.25
CA ASP A 99 1.52 -19.08 6.28
C ASP A 99 1.93 -17.75 5.62
N ALA A 100 3.06 -17.77 4.91
CA ALA A 100 3.67 -16.57 4.31
C ALA A 100 2.85 -15.98 3.14
N ASP A 101 2.06 -16.80 2.45
CA ASP A 101 1.36 -16.38 1.24
C ASP A 101 -0.10 -15.99 1.49
N ARG A 102 -0.56 -16.09 2.73
CA ARG A 102 -1.96 -15.83 3.08
C ARG A 102 -2.45 -14.42 2.72
N TYR A 103 -1.58 -13.41 2.81
CA TYR A 103 -1.93 -12.05 2.37
C TYR A 103 -2.05 -11.95 0.84
N LEU A 104 -1.30 -12.77 0.09
CA LEU A 104 -1.43 -12.85 -1.37
C LEU A 104 -2.74 -13.53 -1.77
N ASP A 105 -3.12 -14.60 -1.07
CA ASP A 105 -4.39 -15.28 -1.28
C ASP A 105 -5.57 -14.32 -1.07
N ASP A 106 -5.54 -13.55 0.02
CA ASP A 106 -6.58 -12.56 0.30
C ASP A 106 -6.65 -11.49 -0.80
N LEU A 107 -5.50 -10.92 -1.19
CA LEU A 107 -5.46 -9.94 -2.28
C LEU A 107 -5.99 -10.55 -3.59
N SER A 108 -5.68 -11.83 -3.87
CA SER A 108 -6.17 -12.53 -5.06
C SER A 108 -7.68 -12.65 -5.08
N GLU A 109 -8.30 -12.98 -3.95
CA GLU A 109 -9.75 -13.10 -3.86
C GLU A 109 -10.45 -11.73 -3.96
N ILE A 110 -9.88 -10.68 -3.35
CA ILE A 110 -10.37 -9.29 -3.48
C ILE A 110 -10.24 -8.82 -4.92
N TYR A 111 -9.09 -9.09 -5.57
CA TYR A 111 -8.82 -8.78 -6.97
C TYR A 111 -9.84 -9.47 -7.89
N ASP A 112 -10.02 -10.78 -7.74
CA ASP A 112 -10.96 -11.55 -8.56
C ASP A 112 -12.40 -11.04 -8.42
N ALA A 113 -12.79 -10.61 -7.21
CA ALA A 113 -14.09 -9.99 -6.97
C ALA A 113 -14.23 -8.62 -7.65
N ALA A 114 -13.18 -7.81 -7.62
CA ALA A 114 -13.15 -6.50 -8.29
C ALA A 114 -13.24 -6.64 -9.82
N VAL A 115 -12.46 -7.55 -10.41
CA VAL A 115 -12.49 -7.84 -11.86
C VAL A 115 -13.86 -8.37 -12.29
N ARG A 116 -14.47 -9.27 -11.52
CA ARG A 116 -15.84 -9.74 -11.83
C ARG A 116 -16.88 -8.64 -11.76
N GLN A 117 -16.71 -7.69 -10.84
CA GLN A 117 -17.68 -6.59 -10.64
C GLN A 117 -17.54 -5.49 -11.68
N TRP A 118 -16.31 -5.16 -12.10
CA TRP A 118 -16.03 -3.97 -12.89
C TRP A 118 -15.46 -4.26 -14.28
N HIS A 119 -15.18 -5.53 -14.58
CA HIS A 119 -14.71 -6.00 -15.90
C HIS A 119 -13.45 -5.30 -16.42
N GLU A 120 -12.53 -4.94 -15.53
CA GLU A 120 -11.27 -4.27 -15.88
C GLU A 120 -10.12 -4.74 -14.99
N LEU A 121 -8.88 -4.56 -15.47
CA LEU A 121 -7.67 -4.86 -14.68
C LEU A 121 -7.42 -3.72 -13.69
N PRO A 122 -7.36 -3.99 -12.38
CA PRO A 122 -7.07 -2.97 -11.38
C PRO A 122 -5.61 -2.49 -11.43
N ILE A 123 -5.41 -1.23 -11.01
CA ILE A 123 -4.13 -0.74 -10.49
C ILE A 123 -4.01 -1.22 -9.05
N VAL A 124 -2.87 -1.77 -8.65
CA VAL A 124 -2.62 -2.17 -7.27
C VAL A 124 -1.70 -1.14 -6.61
N LEU A 125 -2.20 -0.47 -5.58
CA LEU A 125 -1.45 0.48 -4.76
C LEU A 125 -1.22 -0.11 -3.38
N GLY A 126 0.05 -0.29 -2.98
CA GLY A 126 0.39 -0.82 -1.67
C GLY A 126 1.33 0.09 -0.89
N HIS A 127 1.05 0.28 0.41
CA HIS A 127 1.91 1.00 1.34
C HIS A 127 2.59 0.05 2.32
N SER A 128 3.88 0.22 2.58
CA SER A 128 4.64 -0.52 3.59
C SER A 128 4.52 -2.05 3.41
N MET A 129 3.95 -2.78 4.38
CA MET A 129 3.58 -4.19 4.27
C MET A 129 2.69 -4.45 3.04
N GLY A 130 1.67 -3.62 2.84
CA GLY A 130 0.81 -3.70 1.65
C GLY A 130 1.59 -3.50 0.35
N GLY A 131 2.65 -2.69 0.38
CA GLY A 131 3.60 -2.53 -0.71
C GLY A 131 4.39 -3.81 -1.00
N LEU A 132 4.82 -4.54 0.04
CA LEU A 132 5.44 -5.86 -0.12
C LEU A 132 4.46 -6.87 -0.72
N VAL A 133 3.21 -6.91 -0.22
CA VAL A 133 2.18 -7.80 -0.75
C VAL A 133 1.88 -7.47 -2.21
N ALA A 134 1.73 -6.19 -2.56
CA ALA A 134 1.50 -5.74 -3.93
C ALA A 134 2.68 -6.05 -4.88
N ALA A 135 3.93 -5.83 -4.42
CA ALA A 135 5.13 -6.17 -5.17
C ALA A 135 5.18 -7.66 -5.48
N ARG A 136 4.97 -8.52 -4.46
CA ARG A 136 4.91 -9.98 -4.65
C ARG A 136 3.78 -10.40 -5.58
N PHE A 137 2.60 -9.79 -5.44
CA PHE A 137 1.45 -10.10 -6.30
C PHE A 137 1.78 -9.86 -7.78
N ALA A 138 2.43 -8.74 -8.08
CA ALA A 138 2.81 -8.38 -9.43
C ALA A 138 3.97 -9.23 -9.96
N THR A 139 5.06 -9.39 -9.19
CA THR A 139 6.27 -10.08 -9.64
C THR A 139 6.14 -11.60 -9.67
N ALA A 140 5.35 -12.20 -8.79
CA ALA A 140 4.97 -13.61 -8.86
C ALA A 140 3.91 -13.88 -9.95
N ARG A 141 3.40 -12.84 -10.62
CA ARG A 141 2.39 -12.92 -11.69
C ARG A 141 1.12 -13.65 -11.24
N VAL A 142 0.67 -13.35 -10.01
CA VAL A 142 -0.51 -14.01 -9.43
C VAL A 142 -1.75 -13.72 -10.26
N ARG A 143 -1.89 -12.46 -10.72
CA ARG A 143 -2.89 -12.00 -11.69
C ARG A 143 -2.31 -10.85 -12.51
N PRO A 144 -2.76 -10.65 -13.76
CA PRO A 144 -2.40 -9.46 -14.53
C PRO A 144 -2.95 -8.22 -13.85
N ILE A 145 -2.18 -7.13 -13.80
CA ILE A 145 -2.60 -5.84 -13.25
C ILE A 145 -2.37 -4.75 -14.29
N ARG A 146 -3.16 -3.68 -14.22
CA ARG A 146 -2.97 -2.52 -15.10
C ARG A 146 -1.68 -1.78 -14.79
N ALA A 147 -1.37 -1.60 -13.50
CA ALA A 147 -0.17 -0.93 -13.02
C ALA A 147 0.08 -1.26 -11.53
N LEU A 148 1.32 -1.07 -11.08
CA LEU A 148 1.76 -1.23 -9.70
C LEU A 148 2.18 0.12 -9.13
N ILE A 149 1.68 0.49 -7.95
CA ILE A 149 2.11 1.69 -7.21
C ILE A 149 2.57 1.25 -5.82
N LEU A 150 3.80 1.59 -5.47
CA LEU A 150 4.42 1.24 -4.20
C LEU A 150 4.76 2.50 -3.42
N SER A 151 4.26 2.60 -2.19
CA SER A 151 4.55 3.69 -1.25
C SER A 151 5.34 3.16 -0.07
N SER A 152 6.60 3.59 0.08
CA SER A 152 7.53 3.16 1.13
C SER A 152 7.45 1.64 1.40
N PRO A 153 7.55 0.79 0.35
CA PRO A 153 7.27 -0.64 0.48
C PRO A 153 8.25 -1.32 1.43
N ALA A 154 7.76 -2.25 2.26
CA ALA A 154 8.58 -3.02 3.17
C ALA A 154 9.38 -4.11 2.42
N LEU A 155 10.42 -3.71 1.68
CA LEU A 155 11.27 -4.59 0.86
C LEU A 155 12.61 -4.95 1.51
N ALA A 156 12.94 -4.29 2.63
CA ALA A 156 14.01 -4.65 3.54
C ALA A 156 13.74 -4.10 4.95
N LEU A 157 14.30 -4.75 5.97
CA LEU A 157 14.25 -4.31 7.37
C LEU A 157 15.66 -4.21 7.95
N ARG A 158 15.87 -3.24 8.85
CA ARG A 158 17.09 -3.11 9.63
C ARG A 158 16.94 -3.90 10.93
N LEU A 159 17.24 -5.19 10.91
CA LEU A 159 17.18 -6.05 12.09
C LEU A 159 18.59 -6.31 12.62
N SER A 160 18.79 -6.12 13.94
CA SER A 160 20.04 -6.49 14.60
C SER A 160 20.17 -8.03 14.70
N GLY A 161 21.41 -8.52 14.83
CA GLY A 161 21.66 -9.96 15.02
C GLY A 161 20.95 -10.53 16.25
N SER A 162 20.83 -9.75 17.32
CA SER A 162 20.09 -10.16 18.53
C SER A 162 18.59 -10.28 18.26
N MET A 163 18.00 -9.37 17.50
CA MET A 163 16.59 -9.44 17.09
C MET A 163 16.32 -10.66 16.21
N LEU A 164 17.20 -10.95 15.26
CA LEU A 164 17.11 -12.16 14.43
C LEU A 164 17.21 -13.44 15.24
N THR A 165 18.09 -13.48 16.24
CA THR A 165 18.22 -14.65 17.15
C THR A 165 16.95 -14.83 17.99
N LEU A 166 16.42 -13.75 18.58
CA LEU A 166 15.16 -13.77 19.31
C LEU A 166 14.00 -14.22 18.42
N HIS A 167 13.92 -13.68 17.20
CA HIS A 167 12.90 -14.07 16.24
C HIS A 167 12.95 -15.58 15.95
N ARG A 168 14.13 -16.15 15.67
CA ARG A 168 14.29 -17.59 15.42
C ARG A 168 13.82 -18.45 16.59
N VAL A 169 14.15 -18.06 17.82
CA VAL A 169 13.72 -18.75 19.04
C VAL A 169 12.19 -18.68 19.17
N LEU A 170 11.60 -17.51 19.02
CA LEU A 170 10.15 -17.33 19.09
C LEU A 170 9.43 -18.09 17.98
N LEU A 171 9.97 -18.08 16.76
CA LEU A 171 9.39 -18.82 15.64
C LEU A 171 9.36 -20.34 15.91
N ALA A 172 10.44 -20.88 16.51
CA ALA A 172 10.54 -22.30 16.79
C ALA A 172 9.65 -22.75 17.98
N LEU A 173 9.55 -21.94 19.04
CA LEU A 173 8.90 -22.35 20.28
C LEU A 173 7.47 -21.82 20.43
N ALA A 174 7.18 -20.64 19.91
CA ALA A 174 5.91 -19.95 20.09
C ALA A 174 5.56 -19.02 18.91
N PRO A 175 5.40 -19.55 17.68
CA PRO A 175 5.27 -18.74 16.45
C PRO A 175 4.08 -17.78 16.47
N ARG A 176 3.04 -18.09 17.24
CA ARG A 176 1.82 -17.28 17.39
C ARG A 176 1.87 -16.34 18.59
N MET A 177 2.94 -16.38 19.40
CA MET A 177 3.11 -15.46 20.52
C MET A 177 3.26 -14.04 19.98
N ARG A 178 2.47 -13.13 20.52
CA ARG A 178 2.51 -11.71 20.15
C ARG A 178 3.42 -10.96 21.12
N VAL A 179 4.33 -10.17 20.54
CA VAL A 179 5.22 -9.26 21.25
C VAL A 179 4.86 -7.82 20.90
N PRO A 180 5.26 -6.82 21.69
CA PRO A 180 5.03 -5.42 21.32
C PRO A 180 5.54 -5.12 19.90
N ASN A 181 4.74 -4.40 19.12
CA ASN A 181 5.13 -3.94 17.80
C ASN A 181 6.22 -2.86 17.95
N PRO A 182 7.38 -3.01 17.30
CA PRO A 182 8.49 -2.07 17.44
C PRO A 182 8.30 -0.74 16.69
N ILE A 183 7.19 -0.52 16.00
CA ILE A 183 6.92 0.71 15.25
C ILE A 183 6.79 1.88 16.22
N ASP A 184 7.74 2.81 16.16
CA ASP A 184 7.63 4.11 16.85
C ASP A 184 6.76 5.05 16.00
N ALA A 185 5.57 5.37 16.49
CA ALA A 185 4.63 6.23 15.78
C ALA A 185 5.20 7.63 15.44
N ARG A 186 6.23 8.10 16.16
CA ARG A 186 6.90 9.37 15.88
C ARG A 186 7.73 9.35 14.59
N LEU A 187 8.02 8.17 14.08
CA LEU A 187 8.79 7.96 12.85
C LEU A 187 7.90 7.71 11.63
N LEU A 188 6.58 7.78 11.80
CA LEU A 188 5.63 7.60 10.71
C LEU A 188 5.53 8.84 9.83
N SER A 189 5.50 10.03 10.44
CA SER A 189 5.33 11.31 9.77
C SER A 189 5.91 12.45 10.62
N HIS A 190 6.25 13.56 9.98
CA HIS A 190 6.57 14.83 10.67
C HIS A 190 5.32 15.50 11.27
N ASP A 191 4.11 15.11 10.84
CA ASP A 191 2.87 15.58 11.45
C ASP A 191 2.60 14.83 12.76
N ALA A 192 2.70 15.53 13.90
CA ALA A 192 2.48 14.98 15.23
C ALA A 192 1.06 14.41 15.42
N GLU A 193 0.06 14.92 14.67
CA GLU A 193 -1.32 14.43 14.72
C GLU A 193 -1.42 13.00 14.15
N VAL A 194 -0.62 12.68 13.14
CA VAL A 194 -0.54 11.30 12.58
C VAL A 194 -0.04 10.33 13.66
N ALA A 195 1.03 10.70 14.37
CA ALA A 195 1.56 9.89 15.48
C ALA A 195 0.56 9.74 16.63
N ARG A 196 -0.18 10.82 16.95
CA ARG A 196 -1.22 10.81 17.98
C ARG A 196 -2.37 9.89 17.55
N ALA A 197 -2.91 10.09 16.34
CA ALA A 197 -3.99 9.29 15.81
C ALA A 197 -3.63 7.80 15.76
N TYR A 198 -2.42 7.45 15.30
CA TYR A 198 -1.95 6.06 15.28
C TYR A 198 -1.97 5.42 16.67
N ARG A 199 -1.51 6.13 17.72
CA ARG A 199 -1.46 5.60 19.10
C ARG A 199 -2.82 5.47 19.77
N THR A 200 -3.80 6.29 19.38
CA THR A 200 -5.13 6.33 20.01
C THR A 200 -6.20 5.58 19.24
N ASP A 201 -5.92 5.15 18.03
CA ASP A 201 -6.86 4.40 17.20
C ASP A 201 -7.01 2.96 17.73
N PRO A 202 -8.22 2.56 18.16
CA PRO A 202 -8.48 1.21 18.68
C PRO A 202 -8.34 0.11 17.61
N LEU A 203 -8.32 0.46 16.33
CA LEU A 203 -8.14 -0.48 15.21
C LEU A 203 -6.67 -0.72 14.88
N VAL A 204 -5.77 0.10 15.38
CA VAL A 204 -4.31 -0.09 15.25
C VAL A 204 -3.82 -1.17 16.22
N GLN A 205 -2.97 -2.06 15.72
CA GLN A 205 -2.51 -3.22 16.50
C GLN A 205 -1.15 -2.93 17.16
N GLY A 206 -1.11 -2.93 18.49
CA GLY A 206 0.11 -2.68 19.28
C GLY A 206 1.06 -3.89 19.40
N THR A 207 0.78 -5.01 18.75
CA THR A 207 1.58 -6.25 18.86
C THR A 207 1.78 -6.90 17.49
N ILE A 208 2.82 -7.75 17.38
CA ILE A 208 3.13 -8.55 16.19
C ILE A 208 3.56 -9.96 16.63
N SER A 209 3.27 -11.00 15.85
CA SER A 209 3.75 -12.35 16.10
C SER A 209 5.01 -12.68 15.28
N ALA A 210 5.77 -13.68 15.74
CA ALA A 210 6.92 -14.18 14.99
C ALA A 210 6.51 -14.73 13.61
N SER A 211 5.31 -15.33 13.49
CA SER A 211 4.82 -15.83 12.21
C SER A 211 4.57 -14.73 11.18
N VAL A 212 4.11 -13.55 11.62
CA VAL A 212 3.93 -12.39 10.71
C VAL A 212 5.28 -11.84 10.26
N LEU A 213 6.24 -11.69 11.17
CA LEU A 213 7.59 -11.23 10.83
C LEU A 213 8.29 -12.20 9.86
N GLU A 214 8.14 -13.51 10.07
CA GLU A 214 8.69 -14.53 9.16
C GLU A 214 8.06 -14.43 7.76
N SER A 215 6.73 -14.26 7.69
CA SER A 215 6.03 -14.04 6.42
C SER A 215 6.62 -12.84 5.66
N PHE A 216 6.95 -11.74 6.37
CA PHE A 216 7.56 -10.56 5.74
C PHE A 216 8.97 -10.85 5.25
N MET A 217 9.83 -11.44 6.08
CA MET A 217 11.22 -11.72 5.69
C MET A 217 11.30 -12.64 4.47
N ARG A 218 10.44 -13.67 4.41
CA ARG A 218 10.32 -14.52 3.22
C ARG A 218 9.78 -13.75 2.01
N GLY A 219 8.73 -12.95 2.24
CA GLY A 219 8.13 -12.12 1.19
C GLY A 219 9.13 -11.13 0.60
N MET A 220 9.96 -10.48 1.42
CA MET A 220 11.02 -9.56 0.98
C MET A 220 12.03 -10.26 0.09
N ALA A 221 12.55 -11.43 0.54
CA ALA A 221 13.51 -12.20 -0.25
C ALA A 221 12.92 -12.62 -1.61
N GLN A 222 11.67 -13.08 -1.63
CA GLN A 222 10.98 -13.47 -2.85
C GLN A 222 10.70 -12.27 -3.78
N ALA A 223 10.22 -11.13 -3.22
CA ALA A 223 9.99 -9.92 -4.01
C ALA A 223 11.28 -9.45 -4.70
N GLN A 224 12.41 -9.41 -3.96
CA GLN A 224 13.72 -9.03 -4.52
C GLN A 224 14.16 -9.99 -5.64
N ALA A 225 14.03 -11.30 -5.44
CA ALA A 225 14.40 -12.31 -6.44
C ALA A 225 13.52 -12.24 -7.70
N ASP A 226 12.25 -11.93 -7.54
CA ASP A 226 11.27 -11.89 -8.62
C ASP A 226 11.11 -10.51 -9.28
N ALA A 227 11.80 -9.46 -8.80
CA ALA A 227 11.73 -8.11 -9.36
C ALA A 227 11.91 -8.05 -10.89
N PRO A 228 12.86 -8.81 -11.52
CA PRO A 228 13.01 -8.84 -12.98
C PRO A 228 11.80 -9.39 -13.74
N ARG A 229 10.85 -10.03 -13.05
CA ARG A 229 9.67 -10.64 -13.65
C ARG A 229 8.45 -9.70 -13.71
N LEU A 230 8.60 -8.45 -13.30
CA LEU A 230 7.53 -7.45 -13.37
C LEU A 230 7.11 -7.25 -14.84
N GLU A 231 5.80 -7.25 -15.09
CA GLU A 231 5.22 -7.08 -16.43
C GLU A 231 4.33 -5.83 -16.55
N ALA A 232 4.04 -5.16 -15.44
CA ALA A 232 3.18 -3.98 -15.40
C ALA A 232 4.00 -2.70 -15.14
N PRO A 233 3.58 -1.54 -15.67
CA PRO A 233 4.19 -0.26 -15.31
C PRO A 233 4.18 -0.05 -13.80
N MET A 234 5.28 0.44 -13.23
CA MET A 234 5.45 0.64 -11.80
C MET A 234 5.86 2.07 -11.46
N LEU A 235 5.12 2.68 -10.54
CA LEU A 235 5.56 3.86 -9.79
C LEU A 235 5.98 3.45 -8.39
N MET A 236 7.19 3.85 -7.98
CA MET A 236 7.68 3.67 -6.62
C MET A 236 7.91 5.04 -5.98
N LEU A 237 7.21 5.28 -4.86
CA LEU A 237 7.29 6.48 -4.03
C LEU A 237 8.04 6.11 -2.75
N VAL A 238 9.23 6.67 -2.52
CA VAL A 238 10.11 6.24 -1.42
C VAL A 238 10.37 7.38 -0.45
N ALA A 239 10.16 7.11 0.83
CA ALA A 239 10.57 7.94 1.94
C ALA A 239 12.09 7.79 2.15
N GLY A 240 12.88 8.84 1.88
CA GLY A 240 14.35 8.80 1.99
C GLY A 240 14.86 8.76 3.43
N ALA A 241 14.14 9.41 4.36
CA ALA A 241 14.44 9.41 5.79
C ALA A 241 13.68 8.32 6.58
N ASP A 242 13.21 7.28 5.92
CA ASP A 242 12.47 6.17 6.54
C ASP A 242 13.35 5.44 7.57
N ARG A 243 12.81 5.28 8.79
CA ARG A 243 13.42 4.56 9.90
C ARG A 243 12.63 3.33 10.35
N ILE A 244 11.51 3.04 9.69
CA ILE A 244 10.65 1.89 9.94
C ILE A 244 11.07 0.73 9.04
N VAL A 245 11.20 1.00 7.73
CA VAL A 245 11.76 0.05 6.76
C VAL A 245 13.10 0.58 6.22
N ASP A 246 13.89 -0.27 5.60
CA ASP A 246 15.13 0.19 4.96
C ASP A 246 14.83 0.63 3.52
N PRO A 247 14.94 1.93 3.17
CA PRO A 247 14.68 2.42 1.83
C PRO A 247 15.66 1.86 0.78
N GLN A 248 16.82 1.33 1.20
CA GLN A 248 17.73 0.65 0.29
C GLN A 248 17.14 -0.63 -0.30
N GLY A 249 16.21 -1.29 0.42
CA GLY A 249 15.45 -2.41 -0.13
C GLY A 249 14.56 -2.00 -1.31
N SER A 250 13.96 -0.81 -1.23
CA SER A 250 13.20 -0.22 -2.35
C SER A 250 14.11 0.09 -3.54
N ARG A 251 15.29 0.66 -3.28
CA ARG A 251 16.28 0.96 -4.32
C ARG A 251 16.73 -0.32 -5.03
N THR A 252 17.08 -1.37 -4.27
CA THR A 252 17.49 -2.66 -4.83
C THR A 252 16.40 -3.29 -5.69
N PHE A 253 15.16 -3.30 -5.21
CA PHE A 253 14.02 -3.81 -6.00
C PHE A 253 13.83 -3.02 -7.29
N PHE A 254 13.86 -1.68 -7.19
CA PHE A 254 13.74 -0.80 -8.33
C PHE A 254 14.82 -1.07 -9.37
N ASP A 255 16.09 -1.15 -8.97
CA ASP A 255 17.22 -1.36 -9.87
C ASP A 255 17.16 -2.72 -10.59
N ASN A 256 16.53 -3.73 -9.96
CA ASN A 256 16.35 -5.07 -10.54
C ASN A 256 15.08 -5.21 -11.40
N ALA A 257 14.09 -4.32 -11.27
CA ALA A 257 12.90 -4.35 -12.12
C ALA A 257 13.22 -3.91 -13.56
N PRO A 258 12.43 -4.31 -14.58
CA PRO A 258 12.65 -3.90 -15.98
C PRO A 258 12.64 -2.38 -16.13
N GLU A 259 13.64 -1.85 -16.86
CA GLU A 259 13.91 -0.41 -16.94
C GLU A 259 12.77 0.38 -17.61
N ASP A 260 12.17 -0.20 -18.61
CA ASP A 260 11.07 0.39 -19.38
C ASP A 260 9.71 0.43 -18.63
N LEU A 261 9.62 -0.29 -17.51
CA LEU A 261 8.39 -0.37 -16.70
C LEU A 261 8.47 0.41 -15.39
N ARG A 262 9.60 0.96 -15.00
CA ARG A 262 9.81 1.51 -13.67
C ARG A 262 10.00 3.02 -13.64
N GLU A 263 9.37 3.69 -12.68
CA GLU A 263 9.59 5.09 -12.33
C GLU A 263 9.75 5.23 -10.82
N LEU A 264 10.75 6.02 -10.38
CA LEU A 264 11.05 6.27 -8.97
C LEU A 264 10.86 7.75 -8.65
N ARG A 265 10.13 8.03 -7.57
CA ARG A 265 10.10 9.34 -6.89
C ARG A 265 10.65 9.16 -5.48
N TRP A 266 11.76 9.82 -5.20
CA TRP A 266 12.47 9.72 -3.94
C TRP A 266 12.33 11.03 -3.17
N PHE A 267 11.76 10.96 -1.96
CA PHE A 267 11.50 12.10 -1.09
C PHE A 267 12.51 12.08 0.06
N ASP A 268 13.63 12.78 -0.09
CA ASP A 268 14.80 12.70 0.80
C ASP A 268 14.47 12.85 2.28
N ASN A 269 13.57 13.79 2.61
CA ASN A 269 13.19 14.10 3.98
C ASN A 269 11.94 13.37 4.45
N GLY A 270 11.27 12.59 3.60
CA GLY A 270 10.01 11.91 3.94
C GLY A 270 10.22 10.84 4.99
N TYR A 271 9.33 10.80 5.98
CA TYR A 271 9.18 9.69 6.90
C TYR A 271 8.29 8.61 6.28
N HIS A 272 8.13 7.49 6.99
CA HIS A 272 7.54 6.26 6.47
C HIS A 272 6.19 6.43 5.76
N GLU A 273 5.25 7.15 6.38
CA GLU A 273 3.91 7.35 5.84
C GLU A 273 3.84 8.61 4.95
N ILE A 274 4.50 8.57 3.79
CA ILE A 274 4.61 9.75 2.90
C ILE A 274 3.26 10.32 2.43
N PHE A 275 2.20 9.49 2.38
CA PHE A 275 0.84 9.98 2.13
C PHE A 275 0.22 10.72 3.32
N ASN A 276 0.76 10.54 4.51
CA ASN A 276 0.33 11.20 5.75
C ASN A 276 1.32 12.25 6.24
N GLU A 277 2.31 12.62 5.42
CA GLU A 277 3.30 13.62 5.79
C GLU A 277 2.70 15.01 6.01
N ALA A 278 3.44 15.86 6.71
CA ALA A 278 3.14 17.29 6.82
C ALA A 278 3.26 17.97 5.45
N GLU A 279 2.48 19.04 5.25
CA GLU A 279 2.66 19.88 4.06
C GLU A 279 4.00 20.65 4.11
N PRO A 280 4.65 20.90 2.96
CA PRO A 280 4.14 20.65 1.60
C PRO A 280 4.37 19.21 1.07
N LEU A 281 5.14 18.38 1.77
CA LEU A 281 5.59 17.08 1.27
C LEU A 281 4.44 16.15 0.89
N ARG A 282 3.37 16.11 1.67
CA ARG A 282 2.17 15.33 1.33
C ARG A 282 1.58 15.73 -0.01
N GLY A 283 1.48 17.03 -0.27
CA GLY A 283 1.04 17.59 -1.54
C GLY A 283 1.94 17.12 -2.70
N GLU A 284 3.26 17.23 -2.55
CA GLU A 284 4.24 16.80 -3.55
C GLU A 284 4.12 15.30 -3.87
N VAL A 285 3.88 14.46 -2.87
CA VAL A 285 3.68 13.00 -3.05
C VAL A 285 2.39 12.73 -3.82
N LEU A 286 1.29 13.39 -3.47
CA LEU A 286 0.00 13.22 -4.15
C LEU A 286 0.05 13.77 -5.58
N ASP A 287 0.75 14.86 -5.82
CA ASP A 287 0.97 15.43 -7.16
C ASP A 287 1.79 14.49 -8.04
N ALA A 288 2.87 13.91 -7.52
CA ALA A 288 3.68 12.92 -8.22
C ALA A 288 2.87 11.68 -8.61
N LEU A 289 2.01 11.20 -7.69
CA LEU A 289 1.07 10.10 -7.95
C LEU A 289 0.09 10.47 -9.05
N ALA A 290 -0.52 11.65 -8.98
CA ALA A 290 -1.52 12.12 -9.95
C ALA A 290 -0.91 12.36 -11.34
N GLU A 291 0.30 12.94 -11.42
CA GLU A 291 1.04 13.15 -12.67
C GLU A 291 1.30 11.81 -13.37
N TRP A 292 1.81 10.83 -12.63
CA TRP A 292 2.11 9.50 -13.17
C TRP A 292 0.84 8.80 -13.66
N LEU A 293 -0.23 8.84 -12.87
CA LEU A 293 -1.51 8.22 -13.23
C LEU A 293 -2.12 8.84 -14.48
N ARG A 294 -2.13 10.16 -14.65
CA ARG A 294 -2.64 10.79 -15.87
C ARG A 294 -1.94 10.26 -17.12
N ARG A 295 -0.60 10.17 -17.11
CA ARG A 295 0.16 9.63 -18.25
C ARG A 295 -0.18 8.17 -18.58
N HIS A 296 -0.52 7.36 -17.56
CA HIS A 296 -0.78 5.93 -17.73
C HIS A 296 -2.28 5.58 -17.89
N LEU A 297 -3.18 6.48 -17.50
CA LEU A 297 -4.62 6.30 -17.73
C LEU A 297 -5.03 6.62 -19.17
N GLU A 298 -4.36 7.58 -19.81
CA GLU A 298 -4.60 7.97 -21.21
C GLU A 298 -4.15 6.91 -22.22
N SER A 299 -3.21 6.04 -21.85
CA SER A 299 -2.79 4.92 -22.68
C SER A 299 -3.75 3.74 -22.53
N PRO A 300 -4.35 3.22 -23.64
CA PRO A 300 -5.15 2.01 -23.55
C PRO A 300 -4.29 0.88 -22.97
N ALA A 301 -4.86 0.14 -22.00
CA ALA A 301 -4.20 -1.06 -21.46
C ALA A 301 -3.84 -1.96 -22.66
N LYS A 302 -2.55 -2.23 -22.87
CA LYS A 302 -2.14 -3.22 -23.88
C LYS A 302 -2.71 -4.57 -23.44
N PRO A 303 -3.37 -5.30 -24.34
CA PRO A 303 -3.97 -6.60 -24.05
C PRO A 303 -2.93 -7.66 -23.62
#